data_76bf4b847c2b8fc7258339dba818538a
#
_entry.id   76bf4b847c2b8fc7258339dba818538a
#
_cell.length_a   1.000
_cell.length_b   1.000
_cell.length_c   1.000
_cell.angle_alpha   90.00
_cell.angle_beta   90.00
_cell.angle_gamma   90.00
#
_symmetry.space_group_name_H-M   'P 1'
#
loop_
_entity.id
_entity.type
_entity.pdbx_description
1 polymer ?
#
loop_
_entity_poly.entity_id
_entity_poly.type
_entity_poly.pdbx_seq_one_letter_code
_entity_poly.pdbx_strand_id
1 'polypeptide(L)'
;DLLPEMGKAGTIEGLKRLLAKENGHLVTGFVGTPYFCHALSQNGCVKEAYDLLLKEDFPSWLYQVKMGATTIWEHWDGIKPDKTMWSPDMNSFNHYAYGAIGEWMYRVIAGIEIDEKAPGYRHILFAPKTGGNLTWAQGSYESVYGTVAIRWEEKDGRIFVTIRIPVNTTAKLTLEESA
;
A
#
# COMPACT_ATOMS: atom_id res chain seq x y z
N ASP A 1 -4.30 -16.91 -11.74
CA ASP A 1 -3.98 -15.92 -12.75
C ASP A 1 -4.94 -16.07 -13.93
N LEU A 2 -5.84 -15.11 -14.14
CA LEU A 2 -6.87 -15.19 -15.20
C LEU A 2 -6.41 -14.53 -16.51
N LEU A 3 -5.32 -13.77 -16.48
CA LEU A 3 -4.78 -13.06 -17.63
C LEU A 3 -3.60 -13.83 -18.23
N PRO A 4 -3.63 -14.17 -19.54
CA PRO A 4 -2.47 -14.70 -20.22
C PRO A 4 -1.36 -13.63 -20.27
N GLU A 5 -0.08 -14.06 -20.23
CA GLU A 5 1.08 -13.16 -20.25
C GLU A 5 1.03 -12.11 -21.37
N MET A 6 0.61 -12.50 -22.57
CA MET A 6 0.47 -11.58 -23.71
C MET A 6 -0.56 -10.45 -23.46
N GLY A 7 -1.49 -10.61 -22.52
CA GLY A 7 -2.53 -9.61 -22.20
C GLY A 7 -2.14 -8.66 -21.07
N LYS A 8 -1.15 -9.02 -20.25
CA LYS A 8 -0.80 -8.26 -19.03
C LYS A 8 -0.38 -6.82 -19.35
N ALA A 9 0.55 -6.63 -20.28
CA ALA A 9 1.05 -5.29 -20.61
C ALA A 9 -0.08 -4.37 -21.09
N GLY A 10 -0.95 -4.84 -21.99
CA GLY A 10 -2.09 -4.07 -22.45
C GLY A 10 -3.11 -3.75 -21.37
N THR A 11 -3.30 -4.65 -20.41
CA THR A 11 -4.17 -4.44 -19.25
C THR A 11 -3.61 -3.37 -18.33
N ILE A 12 -2.30 -3.40 -18.02
CA ILE A 12 -1.63 -2.40 -17.19
C ILE A 12 -1.66 -1.02 -17.84
N GLU A 13 -1.39 -0.92 -19.15
CA GLU A 13 -1.54 0.34 -19.87
C GLU A 13 -3.00 0.84 -19.89
N GLY A 14 -3.96 -0.07 -19.95
CA GLY A 14 -5.38 0.24 -19.75
C GLY A 14 -5.68 0.82 -18.39
N LEU A 15 -5.12 0.23 -17.32
CA LEU A 15 -5.26 0.70 -15.95
C LEU A 15 -4.65 2.09 -15.76
N LYS A 16 -3.46 2.34 -16.30
CA LYS A 16 -2.82 3.67 -16.28
C LYS A 16 -3.64 4.73 -17.00
N ARG A 17 -4.22 4.38 -18.17
CA ARG A 17 -5.11 5.30 -18.89
C ARG A 17 -6.39 5.62 -18.10
N LEU A 18 -6.95 4.65 -17.38
CA LEU A 18 -8.09 4.89 -16.49
C LEU A 18 -7.73 5.82 -15.35
N LEU A 19 -6.58 5.60 -14.70
CA LEU A 19 -6.08 6.52 -13.68
C LEU A 19 -5.90 7.93 -14.22
N ALA A 20 -5.28 8.09 -15.39
CA ALA A 20 -5.09 9.39 -16.01
C ALA A 20 -6.42 10.08 -16.32
N LYS A 21 -7.42 9.33 -16.82
CA LYS A 21 -8.78 9.82 -17.07
C LYS A 21 -9.46 10.36 -15.81
N GLU A 22 -9.21 9.72 -14.67
CA GLU A 22 -9.74 10.09 -13.36
C GLU A 22 -8.79 11.04 -12.58
N ASN A 23 -7.90 11.75 -13.29
CA ASN A 23 -6.92 12.68 -12.70
C ASN A 23 -6.03 12.04 -11.61
N GLY A 24 -5.71 10.77 -11.75
CA GLY A 24 -4.92 10.01 -10.80
C GLY A 24 -5.66 9.67 -9.52
N HIS A 25 -6.98 9.64 -9.53
CA HIS A 25 -7.78 9.23 -8.38
C HIS A 25 -8.25 7.78 -8.49
N LEU A 26 -8.45 7.18 -7.34
CA LEU A 26 -9.04 5.87 -7.20
C LEU A 26 -10.56 5.99 -7.20
N VAL A 27 -11.21 5.37 -8.18
CA VAL A 27 -12.67 5.36 -8.31
C VAL A 27 -13.29 3.98 -8.10
N THR A 28 -12.51 3.06 -7.54
CA THR A 28 -12.98 1.73 -7.16
C THR A 28 -13.69 1.76 -5.80
N GLY A 29 -14.71 0.92 -5.66
CA GLY A 29 -15.35 0.65 -4.38
C GLY A 29 -14.57 -0.37 -3.53
N PHE A 30 -15.22 -0.90 -2.51
CA PHE A 30 -14.64 -1.80 -1.51
C PHE A 30 -13.99 -3.05 -2.10
N VAL A 31 -14.52 -3.59 -3.18
CA VAL A 31 -14.01 -4.81 -3.82
C VAL A 31 -12.73 -4.56 -4.61
N GLY A 32 -12.61 -3.44 -5.30
CA GLY A 32 -11.47 -3.15 -6.16
C GLY A 32 -10.30 -2.49 -5.43
N THR A 33 -10.58 -1.64 -4.45
CA THR A 33 -9.57 -0.85 -3.74
C THR A 33 -8.45 -1.69 -3.11
N PRO A 34 -8.72 -2.82 -2.44
CA PRO A 34 -7.67 -3.64 -1.82
C PRO A 34 -6.59 -4.14 -2.79
N TYR A 35 -6.98 -4.38 -4.04
CA TYR A 35 -6.08 -4.99 -5.04
C TYR A 35 -5.36 -3.96 -5.92
N PHE A 36 -5.81 -2.72 -5.94
CA PHE A 36 -5.39 -1.75 -6.95
C PHE A 36 -3.90 -1.40 -6.85
N CYS A 37 -3.44 -1.00 -5.67
CA CYS A 37 -2.03 -0.68 -5.43
C CYS A 37 -1.13 -1.90 -5.59
N HIS A 38 -1.60 -3.10 -5.21
CA HIS A 38 -0.88 -4.35 -5.45
C HIS A 38 -0.74 -4.65 -6.95
N ALA A 39 -1.82 -4.52 -7.72
CA ALA A 39 -1.78 -4.74 -9.16
C ALA A 39 -0.80 -3.79 -9.86
N LEU A 40 -0.75 -2.54 -9.46
CA LEU A 40 0.24 -1.57 -9.95
C LEU A 40 1.67 -1.98 -9.57
N SER A 41 1.92 -2.22 -8.29
CA SER A 41 3.26 -2.49 -7.76
C SER A 41 3.88 -3.79 -8.28
N GLN A 42 3.05 -4.81 -8.49
CA GLN A 42 3.48 -6.11 -9.04
C GLN A 42 3.80 -6.04 -10.54
N ASN A 43 3.41 -4.98 -11.22
CA ASN A 43 3.61 -4.80 -12.66
C ASN A 43 4.45 -3.56 -13.00
N GLY A 44 5.38 -3.18 -12.12
CA GLY A 44 6.36 -2.11 -12.37
C GLY A 44 5.81 -0.69 -12.24
N CYS A 45 4.56 -0.50 -11.78
CA CYS A 45 3.92 0.80 -11.61
C CYS A 45 3.89 1.23 -10.14
N VAL A 46 5.03 1.11 -9.45
CA VAL A 46 5.15 1.45 -8.02
C VAL A 46 4.92 2.94 -7.80
N LYS A 47 5.39 3.78 -8.72
CA LYS A 47 5.19 5.22 -8.64
C LYS A 47 3.71 5.58 -8.60
N GLU A 48 2.91 5.03 -9.50
CA GLU A 48 1.47 5.27 -9.57
C GLU A 48 0.75 4.81 -8.30
N ALA A 49 1.20 3.72 -7.68
CA ALA A 49 0.65 3.26 -6.41
C ALA A 49 0.96 4.22 -5.25
N TYR A 50 2.17 4.77 -5.21
CA TYR A 50 2.52 5.81 -4.25
C TYR A 50 1.77 7.11 -4.49
N ASP A 51 1.63 7.54 -5.75
CA ASP A 51 0.86 8.72 -6.11
C ASP A 51 -0.58 8.62 -5.63
N LEU A 52 -1.20 7.43 -5.71
CA LEU A 52 -2.53 7.16 -5.16
C LEU A 52 -2.57 7.27 -3.64
N LEU A 53 -1.64 6.64 -2.94
CA LEU A 53 -1.59 6.66 -1.47
C LEU A 53 -1.41 8.08 -0.94
N LEU A 54 -0.53 8.86 -1.59
CA LEU A 54 -0.14 10.20 -1.13
C LEU A 54 -1.00 11.33 -1.70
N LYS A 55 -2.05 10.98 -2.46
CA LYS A 55 -2.98 11.97 -2.97
C LYS A 55 -3.79 12.58 -1.82
N GLU A 56 -3.91 13.91 -1.84
CA GLU A 56 -4.49 14.66 -0.73
C GLU A 56 -5.89 15.21 -1.01
N ASP A 57 -6.26 15.32 -2.29
CA ASP A 57 -7.57 15.78 -2.73
C ASP A 57 -8.56 14.60 -2.86
N PHE A 58 -9.84 14.90 -2.84
CA PHE A 58 -10.93 13.92 -2.98
C PHE A 58 -10.98 13.28 -4.39
N PRO A 59 -11.20 11.98 -4.49
CA PRO A 59 -11.26 10.95 -3.45
C PRO A 59 -9.86 10.38 -3.13
N SER A 60 -9.50 10.31 -1.86
CA SER A 60 -8.22 9.72 -1.40
C SER A 60 -8.20 9.43 0.10
N TRP A 61 -7.25 8.62 0.56
CA TRP A 61 -7.03 8.38 1.99
C TRP A 61 -6.62 9.65 2.74
N LEU A 62 -5.71 10.45 2.16
CA LEU A 62 -5.22 11.65 2.84
C LEU A 62 -6.26 12.78 2.86
N TYR A 63 -7.23 12.79 1.94
CA TYR A 63 -8.39 13.67 2.06
C TYR A 63 -9.11 13.45 3.39
N GLN A 64 -9.41 12.19 3.76
CA GLN A 64 -10.05 11.88 5.03
C GLN A 64 -9.20 12.35 6.21
N VAL A 65 -7.90 12.11 6.19
CA VAL A 65 -6.95 12.57 7.23
C VAL A 65 -6.98 14.11 7.35
N LYS A 66 -6.94 14.83 6.24
CA LYS A 66 -7.04 16.30 6.23
C LYS A 66 -8.38 16.83 6.75
N MET A 67 -9.44 16.05 6.55
CA MET A 67 -10.75 16.36 7.12
C MET A 67 -10.85 16.03 8.61
N GLY A 68 -9.82 15.47 9.23
CA GLY A 68 -9.74 15.16 10.65
C GLY A 68 -10.09 13.72 11.01
N ALA A 69 -10.09 12.79 10.04
CA ALA A 69 -10.34 11.38 10.31
C ALA A 69 -9.26 10.80 11.24
N THR A 70 -9.70 10.06 12.24
CA THR A 70 -8.88 9.25 13.14
C THR A 70 -9.12 7.75 12.94
N THR A 71 -10.07 7.42 12.10
CA THR A 71 -10.50 6.07 11.73
C THR A 71 -10.74 6.01 10.22
N ILE A 72 -10.86 4.82 9.65
CA ILE A 72 -11.22 4.66 8.24
C ILE A 72 -12.73 4.90 8.06
N TRP A 73 -13.07 5.80 7.16
CA TRP A 73 -14.47 6.11 6.82
C TRP A 73 -15.00 5.19 5.72
N GLU A 74 -16.32 4.95 5.74
CA GLU A 74 -17.03 4.20 4.72
C GLU A 74 -17.00 4.90 3.35
N HIS A 75 -17.24 6.22 3.37
CA HIS A 75 -17.20 7.05 2.17
C HIS A 75 -15.97 7.94 2.18
N TRP A 76 -15.36 8.14 1.01
CA TRP A 76 -14.19 9.00 0.86
C TRP A 76 -14.46 10.42 1.38
N ASP A 77 -15.70 10.93 1.18
CA ASP A 77 -16.19 12.23 1.63
C ASP A 77 -17.20 12.11 2.78
N GLY A 78 -16.98 11.17 3.69
CA GLY A 78 -17.83 11.01 4.89
C GLY A 78 -18.12 12.34 5.60
N ILE A 79 -17.13 13.26 5.58
CA ILE A 79 -17.30 14.69 5.85
C ILE A 79 -16.85 15.47 4.61
N LYS A 80 -17.73 16.30 4.07
CA LYS A 80 -17.47 17.15 2.91
C LYS A 80 -16.67 18.41 3.28
N PRO A 81 -16.10 19.14 2.30
CA PRO A 81 -15.35 20.36 2.58
C PRO A 81 -16.13 21.43 3.33
N ASP A 82 -17.44 21.51 3.14
CA ASP A 82 -18.35 22.40 3.84
C ASP A 82 -18.74 21.95 5.27
N LYS A 83 -18.11 20.85 5.73
CA LYS A 83 -18.33 20.20 7.02
C LYS A 83 -19.68 19.48 7.16
N THR A 84 -20.43 19.34 6.10
CA THR A 84 -21.63 18.49 6.09
C THR A 84 -21.24 17.01 5.93
N MET A 85 -22.11 16.11 6.39
CA MET A 85 -21.95 14.66 6.21
C MET A 85 -22.31 14.28 4.78
N TRP A 86 -21.68 13.19 4.28
CA TRP A 86 -22.08 12.58 3.01
C TRP A 86 -23.56 12.22 2.99
N SER A 87 -24.01 11.55 4.06
CA SER A 87 -25.41 11.25 4.31
C SER A 87 -25.66 11.24 5.83
N PRO A 88 -26.77 11.78 6.32
CA PRO A 88 -27.13 11.70 7.73
C PRO A 88 -27.59 10.29 8.14
N ASP A 89 -28.10 9.49 7.20
CA ASP A 89 -28.77 8.22 7.48
C ASP A 89 -27.88 7.01 7.23
N MET A 90 -26.86 7.13 6.39
CA MET A 90 -25.97 6.02 6.03
C MET A 90 -24.55 6.52 5.83
N ASN A 91 -23.80 6.58 6.92
CA ASN A 91 -22.41 7.00 6.92
C ASN A 91 -21.70 6.44 8.15
N SER A 92 -20.72 5.60 7.94
CA SER A 92 -19.90 5.06 9.03
C SER A 92 -18.53 5.74 9.05
N PHE A 93 -18.13 6.20 10.21
CA PHE A 93 -16.76 6.71 10.44
C PHE A 93 -15.83 5.64 11.01
N ASN A 94 -16.27 4.40 11.06
CA ASN A 94 -15.46 3.27 11.50
C ASN A 94 -15.74 2.04 10.61
N HIS A 95 -15.28 2.11 9.36
CA HIS A 95 -15.50 1.11 8.34
C HIS A 95 -14.17 0.60 7.78
N TYR A 96 -13.90 -0.71 7.87
CA TYR A 96 -12.57 -1.27 7.60
C TYR A 96 -12.13 -1.27 6.13
N ALA A 97 -13.05 -1.24 5.16
CA ALA A 97 -12.78 -1.64 3.79
C ALA A 97 -11.61 -0.89 3.12
N TYR A 98 -11.58 0.43 3.20
CA TYR A 98 -10.48 1.21 2.65
C TYR A 98 -9.18 1.11 3.46
N GLY A 99 -9.25 0.59 4.68
CA GLY A 99 -8.07 0.28 5.50
C GLY A 99 -7.24 -0.88 4.97
N ALA A 100 -7.73 -1.62 3.97
CA ALA A 100 -6.96 -2.63 3.26
C ALA A 100 -5.65 -2.11 2.64
N ILE A 101 -5.51 -0.80 2.43
CA ILE A 101 -4.24 -0.17 2.03
C ILE A 101 -3.11 -0.46 3.03
N GLY A 102 -3.42 -0.73 4.29
CA GLY A 102 -2.45 -1.11 5.30
C GLY A 102 -1.66 -2.38 4.93
N GLU A 103 -2.29 -3.36 4.28
CA GLU A 103 -1.58 -4.54 3.77
C GLU A 103 -0.53 -4.15 2.72
N TRP A 104 -0.87 -3.26 1.79
CA TRP A 104 0.07 -2.75 0.81
C TRP A 104 1.23 -1.99 1.47
N MET A 105 0.94 -1.19 2.50
CA MET A 105 1.99 -0.50 3.25
C MET A 105 2.96 -1.47 3.93
N TYR A 106 2.45 -2.55 4.52
CA TYR A 106 3.30 -3.59 5.12
C TYR A 106 4.11 -4.36 4.09
N ARG A 107 3.46 -4.82 3.02
CA ARG A 107 4.09 -5.70 2.03
C ARG A 107 5.01 -4.96 1.06
N VAL A 108 4.64 -3.73 0.67
CA VAL A 108 5.36 -2.98 -0.36
C VAL A 108 6.22 -1.88 0.24
N ILE A 109 5.66 -0.98 1.06
CA ILE A 109 6.44 0.12 1.63
C ILE A 109 7.45 -0.40 2.65
N ALA A 110 7.00 -1.09 3.69
CA ALA A 110 7.89 -1.69 4.68
C ALA A 110 8.63 -2.90 4.11
N GLY A 111 7.99 -3.63 3.18
CA GLY A 111 8.59 -4.77 2.50
C GLY A 111 8.59 -6.05 3.32
N ILE A 112 7.65 -6.24 4.25
CA ILE A 112 7.48 -7.50 4.98
C ILE A 112 6.54 -8.40 4.18
N GLU A 113 7.09 -9.43 3.54
CA GLU A 113 6.34 -10.32 2.66
C GLU A 113 6.38 -11.76 3.17
N ILE A 114 5.33 -12.51 2.86
CA ILE A 114 5.19 -13.92 3.21
C ILE A 114 5.83 -14.78 2.12
N ASP A 115 6.63 -15.77 2.51
CA ASP A 115 6.97 -16.86 1.62
C ASP A 115 5.80 -17.86 1.60
N GLU A 116 5.10 -17.97 0.47
CA GLU A 116 3.98 -18.89 0.32
C GLU A 116 4.38 -20.37 0.49
N LYS A 117 5.66 -20.69 0.28
CA LYS A 117 6.20 -22.03 0.47
C LYS A 117 6.55 -22.34 1.93
N ALA A 118 6.66 -21.29 2.76
CA ALA A 118 6.98 -21.39 4.18
C ALA A 118 6.13 -20.41 5.00
N PRO A 119 4.80 -20.58 5.02
CA PRO A 119 3.88 -19.66 5.68
C PRO A 119 4.17 -19.54 7.17
N GLY A 120 3.73 -18.44 7.78
CA GLY A 120 3.87 -18.18 9.21
C GLY A 120 5.20 -17.51 9.60
N TYR A 121 5.98 -17.01 8.63
CA TYR A 121 7.24 -16.27 8.86
C TYR A 121 8.39 -17.11 9.43
N ARG A 122 8.41 -18.41 9.15
CA ARG A 122 9.59 -19.23 9.39
C ARG A 122 10.72 -18.87 8.42
N HIS A 123 10.36 -18.56 7.17
CA HIS A 123 11.20 -17.89 6.20
C HIS A 123 10.55 -16.57 5.83
N ILE A 124 11.29 -15.48 5.98
CA ILE A 124 10.78 -14.11 5.85
C ILE A 124 11.34 -13.51 4.56
N LEU A 125 10.48 -12.91 3.76
CA LEU A 125 10.92 -12.15 2.60
C LEU A 125 10.86 -10.65 2.96
N PHE A 126 11.99 -9.97 2.81
CA PHE A 126 12.04 -8.51 2.88
C PHE A 126 12.31 -7.96 1.48
N ALA A 127 11.36 -7.17 0.97
CA ALA A 127 11.43 -6.61 -0.37
C ALA A 127 10.80 -5.19 -0.41
N PRO A 128 11.34 -4.22 0.34
CA PRO A 128 10.81 -2.87 0.34
C PRO A 128 10.95 -2.24 -1.04
N LYS A 129 9.90 -1.55 -1.48
CA LYS A 129 9.91 -0.74 -2.69
C LYS A 129 9.81 0.72 -2.27
N THR A 130 10.92 1.45 -2.39
CA THR A 130 10.97 2.87 -2.03
C THR A 130 10.26 3.72 -3.08
N GLY A 131 9.74 4.89 -2.68
CA GLY A 131 9.03 5.79 -3.59
C GLY A 131 8.24 6.87 -2.86
N GLY A 132 7.48 7.65 -3.61
CA GLY A 132 6.57 8.68 -3.07
C GLY A 132 7.28 9.79 -2.28
N ASN A 133 8.57 10.02 -2.50
CA ASN A 133 9.41 10.92 -1.72
C ASN A 133 9.49 10.58 -0.22
N LEU A 134 9.16 9.34 0.16
CA LEU A 134 9.41 8.86 1.50
C LEU A 134 10.92 8.64 1.69
N THR A 135 11.47 9.22 2.73
CA THR A 135 12.89 9.07 3.07
C THR A 135 13.15 7.91 4.03
N TRP A 136 12.11 7.35 4.62
CA TRP A 136 12.18 6.17 5.49
C TRP A 136 10.83 5.50 5.63
N ALA A 137 10.85 4.23 5.97
CA ALA A 137 9.70 3.52 6.52
C ALA A 137 10.15 2.43 7.49
N GLN A 138 9.26 2.05 8.38
CA GLN A 138 9.46 0.91 9.26
C GLN A 138 8.17 0.14 9.44
N GLY A 139 8.30 -1.17 9.63
CA GLY A 139 7.20 -2.06 9.95
C GLY A 139 7.65 -3.14 10.93
N SER A 140 6.73 -3.63 11.74
CA SER A 140 6.96 -4.79 12.59
C SER A 140 5.72 -5.65 12.67
N TYR A 141 5.93 -6.95 12.83
CA TYR A 141 4.88 -7.94 12.94
C TYR A 141 5.25 -8.99 13.99
N GLU A 142 4.34 -9.25 14.93
CA GLU A 142 4.51 -10.29 15.93
C GLU A 142 4.06 -11.63 15.34
N SER A 143 5.02 -12.42 14.88
CA SER A 143 4.76 -13.76 14.35
C SER A 143 4.73 -14.79 15.47
N VAL A 144 4.31 -16.02 15.14
CA VAL A 144 4.38 -17.16 16.08
C VAL A 144 5.82 -17.51 16.51
N TYR A 145 6.83 -17.02 15.80
CA TYR A 145 8.25 -17.21 16.14
C TYR A 145 8.85 -16.01 16.89
N GLY A 146 8.15 -14.89 16.98
CA GLY A 146 8.57 -13.64 17.59
C GLY A 146 8.53 -12.47 16.60
N THR A 147 9.12 -11.35 17.00
CA THR A 147 9.08 -10.08 16.25
C THR A 147 9.87 -10.15 14.95
N VAL A 148 9.17 -9.91 13.83
CA VAL A 148 9.73 -9.59 12.52
C VAL A 148 9.71 -8.10 12.35
N ALA A 149 10.82 -7.44 12.02
CA ALA A 149 10.82 -6.00 11.79
C ALA A 149 11.81 -5.58 10.71
N ILE A 150 11.48 -4.50 10.04
CA ILE A 150 12.35 -3.82 9.09
C ILE A 150 12.22 -2.31 9.27
N ARG A 151 13.34 -1.61 9.11
CA ARG A 151 13.41 -0.18 8.87
C ARG A 151 14.35 0.06 7.71
N TRP A 152 13.91 0.85 6.75
CA TRP A 152 14.80 1.42 5.74
C TRP A 152 14.81 2.94 5.84
N GLU A 153 15.92 3.53 5.45
CA GLU A 153 16.12 4.97 5.43
C GLU A 153 17.02 5.33 4.24
N GLU A 154 16.58 6.28 3.44
CA GLU A 154 17.37 6.84 2.35
C GLU A 154 18.12 8.06 2.84
N LYS A 155 19.43 8.06 2.65
CA LYS A 155 20.30 9.15 3.03
C LYS A 155 21.49 9.24 2.07
N ASP A 156 21.75 10.43 1.53
CA ASP A 156 22.87 10.70 0.61
C ASP A 156 22.90 9.72 -0.58
N GLY A 157 21.72 9.41 -1.16
CA GLY A 157 21.57 8.50 -2.30
C GLY A 157 21.87 7.03 -1.96
N ARG A 158 21.84 6.67 -0.69
CA ARG A 158 22.05 5.30 -0.20
C ARG A 158 20.86 4.87 0.63
N ILE A 159 20.49 3.59 0.54
CA ILE A 159 19.46 2.99 1.36
C ILE A 159 20.14 2.20 2.48
N PHE A 160 19.84 2.57 3.72
CA PHE A 160 20.25 1.85 4.92
C PHE A 160 19.08 0.99 5.36
N VAL A 161 19.32 -0.30 5.54
CA VAL A 161 18.27 -1.25 5.96
C VAL A 161 18.69 -1.92 7.26
N THR A 162 17.79 -1.87 8.24
CA THR A 162 17.90 -2.63 9.48
C THR A 162 16.78 -3.63 9.54
N ILE A 163 17.10 -4.91 9.72
CA ILE A 163 16.12 -5.99 9.86
C ILE A 163 16.28 -6.68 11.20
N ARG A 164 15.18 -7.15 11.75
CA ARG A 164 15.11 -8.03 12.91
C ARG A 164 14.33 -9.27 12.56
N ILE A 165 14.92 -10.43 12.82
CA ILE A 165 14.27 -11.73 12.61
C ILE A 165 14.27 -12.52 13.91
N PRO A 166 13.24 -13.33 14.17
CA PRO A 166 13.21 -14.20 15.36
C PRO A 166 14.29 -15.29 15.31
N VAL A 167 14.65 -15.79 16.47
CA VAL A 167 15.56 -16.94 16.59
C VAL A 167 14.97 -18.15 15.87
N ASN A 168 15.82 -18.95 15.21
CA ASN A 168 15.44 -20.14 14.43
C ASN A 168 14.55 -19.83 13.19
N THR A 169 14.58 -18.60 12.70
CA THR A 169 14.02 -18.23 11.40
C THR A 169 15.10 -17.84 10.41
N THR A 170 14.75 -17.77 9.15
CA THR A 170 15.63 -17.30 8.08
C THR A 170 14.96 -16.16 7.33
N ALA A 171 15.74 -15.33 6.66
CA ALA A 171 15.21 -14.27 5.84
C ALA A 171 15.98 -14.08 4.54
N LYS A 172 15.30 -13.57 3.51
CA LYS A 172 15.89 -13.07 2.29
C LYS A 172 15.56 -11.59 2.15
N LEU A 173 16.58 -10.75 1.97
CA LEU A 173 16.42 -9.34 1.62
C LEU A 173 16.64 -9.18 0.11
N THR A 174 15.70 -8.54 -0.57
CA THR A 174 15.81 -8.13 -1.96
C THR A 174 15.62 -6.63 -2.03
N LEU A 175 16.58 -5.92 -2.61
CA LEU A 175 16.47 -4.50 -2.91
C LEU A 175 16.46 -4.34 -4.43
N GLU A 176 15.50 -3.58 -4.94
CA GLU A 176 15.49 -3.18 -6.35
C GLU A 176 16.44 -1.98 -6.48
N GLU A 177 17.24 -1.94 -7.55
CA GLU A 177 18.00 -0.73 -7.87
C GLU A 177 17.00 0.38 -8.15
N SER A 178 17.23 1.56 -7.56
CA SER A 178 16.44 2.76 -7.89
C SER A 178 16.64 3.09 -9.36
N ALA A 179 15.57 3.08 -10.14
CA ALA A 179 15.58 3.45 -11.54
C ALA A 179 15.92 4.95 -11.72
#